data_9d0014a1d481572c3e4615ae90791aab
#
_entry.id   9d0014a1d481572c3e4615ae90791aab
#
_cell.length_a   1.000
_cell.length_b   1.000
_cell.length_c   1.000
_cell.angle_alpha   90.00
_cell.angle_beta   90.00
_cell.angle_gamma   90.00
#
_symmetry.space_group_name_H-M   'P 1'
#
loop_
_entity.id
_entity.type
_entity.pdbx_description
1 polymer ?
#
loop_
_entity_poly.entity_id
_entity_poly.type
_entity_poly.pdbx_seq_one_letter_code
_entity_poly.pdbx_strand_id
1 'polypeptide(L)'
;MDAPPEVFKGQLDRFNGVTIDSSKEFASEEIFPEKLEKSLQYWKEQKRRAIWFSVKTEHSSWVPHLTKAGFEFHHAKHGVVVLYRWLPEEEYENIPVYAHTMLGVGGLVVNENNEVLVVCERFSLIPNSWKLPGGYAEPHENIIDAAIREVREETGIECEFNTVISLRHSHGGIFGCSDIYCVVALSPKSSDLRRCEREIAKLEWMPISEYLEHPNVHETNRHFVRCYLDYKDRGIRFTCEMGKHQVLKKEYCLYYMKPLHKDQEALTQPKTS
;
A
#
# COMPACT_ATOMS: atom_id res chain seq x y z
N MET A 1 36.87 -0.19 17.22
CA MET A 1 37.62 -1.45 16.96
C MET A 1 36.81 -2.27 15.97
N ASP A 2 37.46 -2.81 14.97
CA ASP A 2 36.81 -3.71 14.02
C ASP A 2 36.35 -4.98 14.72
N ALA A 3 35.23 -5.55 14.30
CA ALA A 3 34.73 -6.81 14.85
C ALA A 3 35.73 -7.94 14.61
N PRO A 4 35.91 -8.88 15.57
CA PRO A 4 36.77 -10.05 15.41
C PRO A 4 36.39 -10.86 14.16
N PRO A 5 37.34 -11.57 13.52
CA PRO A 5 37.06 -12.30 12.26
C PRO A 5 36.09 -13.47 12.46
N GLU A 6 35.99 -14.02 13.66
CA GLU A 6 35.11 -15.13 14.03
C GLU A 6 33.68 -14.75 14.32
N VAL A 7 33.34 -13.45 14.28
CA VAL A 7 31.97 -12.94 14.47
C VAL A 7 31.44 -12.32 13.19
N PHE A 8 30.11 -12.23 13.06
CA PHE A 8 29.49 -11.43 12.01
C PHE A 8 29.70 -9.93 12.30
N LYS A 9 30.15 -9.18 11.29
CA LYS A 9 30.36 -7.73 11.41
C LYS A 9 29.02 -6.99 11.40
N GLY A 10 28.19 -7.29 10.42
CA GLY A 10 26.92 -6.66 10.18
C GLY A 10 27.01 -5.15 9.91
N GLN A 11 25.88 -4.57 9.60
CA GLN A 11 25.72 -3.14 9.45
C GLN A 11 25.04 -2.56 10.70
N LEU A 12 25.67 -1.56 11.33
CA LEU A 12 25.10 -0.87 12.48
C LEU A 12 24.00 0.12 12.04
N ASP A 13 22.92 0.17 12.81
CA ASP A 13 21.89 1.17 12.66
C ASP A 13 22.00 2.27 13.74
N ARG A 14 21.18 3.33 13.59
CA ARG A 14 21.12 4.47 14.52
C ARG A 14 20.58 4.14 15.91
N PHE A 15 19.99 2.97 16.10
CA PHE A 15 19.41 2.48 17.35
C PHE A 15 20.32 1.49 18.08
N ASN A 16 21.58 1.41 17.67
CA ASN A 16 22.56 0.44 18.17
C ASN A 16 22.20 -1.02 17.85
N GLY A 17 21.41 -1.24 16.80
CA GLY A 17 21.14 -2.56 16.24
C GLY A 17 22.18 -2.99 15.22
N VAL A 18 22.17 -4.30 14.87
CA VAL A 18 23.07 -4.89 13.89
C VAL A 18 22.25 -5.67 12.87
N THR A 19 22.48 -5.41 11.58
CA THR A 19 21.85 -6.17 10.49
C THR A 19 22.88 -6.98 9.73
N ILE A 20 22.67 -8.29 9.66
CA ILE A 20 23.46 -9.22 8.89
C ILE A 20 22.68 -9.58 7.62
N ASP A 21 23.31 -9.41 6.46
CA ASP A 21 22.79 -9.83 5.17
C ASP A 21 23.58 -11.06 4.71
N SER A 22 22.91 -12.20 4.60
CA SER A 22 23.54 -13.47 4.25
C SER A 22 24.23 -13.48 2.89
N SER A 23 23.85 -12.56 1.99
CA SER A 23 24.53 -12.40 0.69
C SER A 23 25.84 -11.61 0.79
N LYS A 24 26.05 -10.87 1.87
CA LYS A 24 27.27 -10.07 2.09
C LYS A 24 28.23 -10.70 3.06
N GLU A 25 27.71 -11.42 4.05
CA GLU A 25 28.50 -12.11 5.07
C GLU A 25 28.08 -13.58 5.14
N PHE A 26 28.63 -14.37 4.25
CA PHE A 26 28.36 -15.81 4.18
C PHE A 26 29.11 -16.59 5.28
N ALA A 27 28.47 -17.64 5.78
CA ALA A 27 29.08 -18.73 6.57
C ALA A 27 28.48 -20.07 6.11
N SER A 28 29.30 -21.10 5.96
CA SER A 28 28.78 -22.45 5.66
C SER A 28 27.92 -22.97 6.82
N GLU A 29 27.08 -23.95 6.54
CA GLU A 29 26.16 -24.51 7.55
C GLU A 29 26.91 -25.09 8.76
N GLU A 30 28.09 -25.67 8.54
CA GLU A 30 28.91 -26.22 9.60
C GLU A 30 29.51 -25.16 10.52
N ILE A 31 29.84 -23.98 9.97
CA ILE A 31 30.51 -22.90 10.71
C ILE A 31 29.48 -21.95 11.34
N PHE A 32 28.30 -21.83 10.73
CA PHE A 32 27.29 -20.84 11.11
C PHE A 32 26.90 -20.90 12.59
N PRO A 33 26.64 -22.08 13.22
CA PRO A 33 26.22 -22.11 14.63
C PRO A 33 27.28 -21.57 15.58
N GLU A 34 28.53 -21.92 15.41
CA GLU A 34 29.63 -21.41 16.25
C GLU A 34 29.85 -19.92 16.05
N LYS A 35 29.83 -19.48 14.80
CA LYS A 35 29.94 -18.04 14.47
C LYS A 35 28.79 -17.22 15.03
N LEU A 36 27.56 -17.74 14.99
CA LEU A 36 26.39 -17.11 15.59
C LEU A 36 26.51 -16.96 17.09
N GLU A 37 26.92 -18.03 17.79
CA GLU A 37 27.11 -18.03 19.25
C GLU A 37 28.14 -16.98 19.69
N LYS A 38 29.33 -16.99 19.06
CA LYS A 38 30.38 -15.99 19.30
C LYS A 38 29.90 -14.55 19.02
N SER A 39 29.14 -14.37 17.94
CA SER A 39 28.56 -13.08 17.57
C SER A 39 27.57 -12.58 18.61
N LEU A 40 26.70 -13.45 19.10
CA LEU A 40 25.70 -13.09 20.12
C LEU A 40 26.37 -12.66 21.42
N GLN A 41 27.42 -13.39 21.86
CA GLN A 41 28.21 -13.00 23.03
C GLN A 41 28.87 -11.65 22.82
N TYR A 42 29.57 -11.46 21.71
CA TYR A 42 30.21 -10.19 21.35
C TYR A 42 29.24 -9.02 21.34
N TRP A 43 28.06 -9.19 20.71
CA TRP A 43 27.06 -8.14 20.63
C TRP A 43 26.42 -7.81 22.00
N LYS A 44 26.25 -8.78 22.90
CA LYS A 44 25.83 -8.54 24.28
C LYS A 44 26.85 -7.69 25.03
N GLU A 45 28.14 -8.00 24.92
CA GLU A 45 29.24 -7.21 25.53
C GLU A 45 29.29 -5.79 24.98
N GLN A 46 29.00 -5.60 23.68
CA GLN A 46 28.89 -4.30 23.02
C GLN A 46 27.57 -3.58 23.29
N LYS A 47 26.69 -4.14 24.13
CA LYS A 47 25.36 -3.61 24.45
C LYS A 47 24.53 -3.33 23.19
N ARG A 48 24.61 -4.19 22.17
CA ARG A 48 23.78 -4.10 20.98
C ARG A 48 22.33 -4.43 21.35
N ARG A 49 21.39 -3.83 20.61
CA ARG A 49 19.96 -3.97 20.92
C ARG A 49 19.30 -5.02 20.02
N ALA A 50 18.79 -4.63 18.87
CA ALA A 50 18.19 -5.55 17.93
C ALA A 50 19.23 -6.16 16.99
N ILE A 51 19.24 -7.47 16.88
CA ILE A 51 20.05 -8.20 15.90
C ILE A 51 19.12 -8.71 14.81
N TRP A 52 19.45 -8.39 13.57
CA TRP A 52 18.65 -8.74 12.40
C TRP A 52 19.44 -9.64 11.47
N PHE A 53 18.79 -10.71 11.00
CA PHE A 53 19.29 -11.52 9.92
C PHE A 53 18.38 -11.46 8.70
N SER A 54 18.89 -10.94 7.60
CA SER A 54 18.26 -11.00 6.28
C SER A 54 18.81 -12.23 5.56
N VAL A 55 18.05 -13.31 5.57
CA VAL A 55 18.47 -14.62 5.06
C VAL A 55 17.91 -14.85 3.67
N LYS A 56 18.76 -14.96 2.67
CA LYS A 56 18.40 -15.32 1.30
C LYS A 56 17.94 -16.77 1.23
N THR A 57 17.07 -17.10 0.27
CA THR A 57 16.56 -18.47 0.07
C THR A 57 17.68 -19.50 -0.06
N GLU A 58 18.77 -19.16 -0.74
CA GLU A 58 19.95 -20.01 -0.91
C GLU A 58 20.70 -20.33 0.39
N HIS A 59 20.48 -19.51 1.44
CA HIS A 59 21.07 -19.68 2.77
C HIS A 59 20.02 -20.09 3.82
N SER A 60 18.89 -20.65 3.39
CA SER A 60 17.77 -21.00 4.28
C SER A 60 18.12 -22.01 5.39
N SER A 61 19.21 -22.75 5.25
CA SER A 61 19.77 -23.62 6.30
C SER A 61 20.14 -22.87 7.59
N TRP A 62 20.34 -21.56 7.54
CA TRP A 62 20.58 -20.73 8.73
C TRP A 62 19.34 -20.58 9.63
N VAL A 63 18.15 -20.65 9.05
CA VAL A 63 16.88 -20.40 9.76
C VAL A 63 16.67 -21.29 10.98
N PRO A 64 16.88 -22.63 10.92
CA PRO A 64 16.76 -23.48 12.10
C PRO A 64 17.75 -23.13 13.23
N HIS A 65 18.94 -22.69 12.90
CA HIS A 65 19.93 -22.26 13.89
C HIS A 65 19.56 -20.93 14.53
N LEU A 66 19.05 -19.98 13.75
CA LEU A 66 18.57 -18.69 14.25
C LEU A 66 17.39 -18.88 15.20
N THR A 67 16.40 -19.70 14.83
CA THR A 67 15.23 -19.95 15.70
C THR A 67 15.61 -20.66 17.01
N LYS A 68 16.54 -21.64 16.96
CA LYS A 68 17.11 -22.27 18.16
C LYS A 68 17.84 -21.26 19.06
N ALA A 69 18.48 -20.25 18.46
CA ALA A 69 19.15 -19.17 19.17
C ALA A 69 18.19 -18.04 19.63
N GLY A 70 16.87 -18.23 19.55
CA GLY A 70 15.87 -17.31 20.02
C GLY A 70 15.59 -16.12 19.10
N PHE A 71 15.85 -16.27 17.80
CA PHE A 71 15.38 -15.29 16.81
C PHE A 71 13.94 -15.58 16.42
N GLU A 72 13.16 -14.52 16.25
CA GLU A 72 11.77 -14.56 15.82
C GLU A 72 11.64 -14.10 14.36
N PHE A 73 10.62 -14.61 13.67
CA PHE A 73 10.32 -14.16 12.32
C PHE A 73 9.70 -12.75 12.36
N HIS A 74 10.26 -11.84 11.58
CA HIS A 74 9.68 -10.50 11.44
C HIS A 74 8.87 -10.39 10.14
N HIS A 75 9.48 -10.71 9.00
CA HIS A 75 8.80 -10.67 7.71
C HIS A 75 9.52 -11.49 6.66
N ALA A 76 8.79 -11.78 5.57
CA ALA A 76 9.35 -12.40 4.39
C ALA A 76 9.00 -11.57 3.14
N LYS A 77 9.91 -11.59 2.17
CA LYS A 77 9.73 -11.05 0.82
C LYS A 77 10.20 -12.11 -0.17
N HIS A 78 9.93 -11.90 -1.47
CA HIS A 78 10.42 -12.82 -2.48
C HIS A 78 11.93 -13.05 -2.34
N GLY A 79 12.34 -14.29 -2.11
CA GLY A 79 13.73 -14.71 -1.98
C GLY A 79 14.44 -14.33 -0.67
N VAL A 80 13.73 -13.80 0.33
CA VAL A 80 14.32 -13.36 1.61
C VAL A 80 13.36 -13.58 2.77
N VAL A 81 13.89 -14.10 3.89
CA VAL A 81 13.22 -14.02 5.19
C VAL A 81 14.07 -13.21 6.16
N VAL A 82 13.41 -12.38 6.96
CA VAL A 82 14.06 -11.55 7.98
C VAL A 82 13.64 -12.03 9.35
N LEU A 83 14.66 -12.37 10.17
CA LEU A 83 14.48 -12.72 11.58
C LEU A 83 15.19 -11.68 12.43
N TYR A 84 14.73 -11.52 13.66
CA TYR A 84 15.35 -10.62 14.63
C TYR A 84 15.42 -11.25 16.01
N ARG A 85 16.31 -10.70 16.84
CA ARG A 85 16.39 -11.00 18.26
C ARG A 85 16.67 -9.71 19.03
N TRP A 86 15.85 -9.43 20.06
CA TRP A 86 16.10 -8.35 21.00
C TRP A 86 17.03 -8.84 22.09
N LEU A 87 18.17 -8.18 22.33
CA LEU A 87 19.18 -8.61 23.29
C LEU A 87 19.04 -8.01 24.69
N PRO A 88 18.60 -6.75 24.89
CA PRO A 88 18.46 -6.19 26.23
C PRO A 88 17.43 -6.93 27.07
N GLU A 89 17.76 -7.23 28.32
CA GLU A 89 16.90 -7.95 29.24
C GLU A 89 16.06 -6.98 30.12
N GLU A 90 16.59 -5.77 30.36
CA GLU A 90 15.97 -4.74 31.20
C GLU A 90 15.25 -3.63 30.39
N GLU A 91 15.32 -3.66 29.08
CA GLU A 91 14.66 -2.69 28.21
C GLU A 91 13.44 -3.31 27.54
N TYR A 92 12.34 -2.56 27.49
CA TYR A 92 11.17 -2.96 26.70
C TYR A 92 11.54 -3.08 25.21
N GLU A 93 11.12 -4.16 24.61
CA GLU A 93 11.27 -4.36 23.17
C GLU A 93 10.45 -3.32 22.40
N ASN A 94 11.09 -2.49 21.62
CA ASN A 94 10.45 -1.45 20.83
C ASN A 94 10.68 -1.64 19.33
N ILE A 95 10.52 -2.88 18.89
CA ILE A 95 10.58 -3.23 17.46
C ILE A 95 9.17 -3.10 16.88
N PRO A 96 8.96 -2.24 15.88
CA PRO A 96 7.66 -2.13 15.25
C PRO A 96 7.33 -3.44 14.51
N VAL A 97 6.09 -3.88 14.61
CA VAL A 97 5.59 -5.01 13.82
C VAL A 97 5.70 -4.70 12.33
N TYR A 98 5.86 -5.74 11.52
CA TYR A 98 5.86 -5.58 10.07
C TYR A 98 4.52 -5.01 9.59
N ALA A 99 4.55 -4.30 8.44
CA ALA A 99 3.36 -3.71 7.85
C ALA A 99 2.22 -4.73 7.75
N HIS A 100 1.08 -4.41 8.37
CA HIS A 100 -0.10 -5.27 8.51
C HIS A 100 -1.35 -4.63 7.90
N THR A 101 -1.17 -3.60 7.07
CA THR A 101 -2.27 -2.87 6.43
C THR A 101 -2.05 -2.88 4.92
N MET A 102 -3.05 -3.36 4.20
CA MET A 102 -3.10 -3.33 2.75
C MET A 102 -3.74 -2.03 2.27
N LEU A 103 -3.30 -1.54 1.13
CA LEU A 103 -3.84 -0.34 0.50
C LEU A 103 -4.59 -0.74 -0.76
N GLY A 104 -5.93 -0.66 -0.71
CA GLY A 104 -6.80 -0.87 -1.84
C GLY A 104 -7.25 0.45 -2.47
N VAL A 105 -7.59 0.42 -3.74
CA VAL A 105 -8.10 1.56 -4.49
C VAL A 105 -9.34 1.18 -5.28
N GLY A 106 -10.26 2.14 -5.43
CA GLY A 106 -11.41 2.04 -6.32
C GLY A 106 -11.56 3.27 -7.18
N GLY A 107 -11.78 3.07 -8.47
CA GLY A 107 -12.04 4.14 -9.42
C GLY A 107 -13.55 4.39 -9.58
N LEU A 108 -14.02 5.54 -9.11
CA LEU A 108 -15.36 6.03 -9.38
C LEU A 108 -15.32 6.84 -10.67
N VAL A 109 -15.61 6.17 -11.80
CA VAL A 109 -15.59 6.79 -13.14
C VAL A 109 -17.01 7.20 -13.50
N VAL A 110 -17.22 8.47 -13.77
CA VAL A 110 -18.53 9.01 -14.17
C VAL A 110 -18.40 9.69 -15.52
N ASN A 111 -19.26 9.30 -16.47
CA ASN A 111 -19.31 9.88 -17.81
C ASN A 111 -20.23 11.11 -17.89
N GLU A 112 -20.31 11.72 -19.08
CA GLU A 112 -21.12 12.91 -19.34
C GLU A 112 -22.64 12.65 -19.23
N ASN A 113 -23.07 11.39 -19.36
CA ASN A 113 -24.46 10.98 -19.23
C ASN A 113 -24.88 10.74 -17.76
N ASN A 114 -24.03 11.04 -16.77
CA ASN A 114 -24.21 10.70 -15.35
C ASN A 114 -24.38 9.17 -15.12
N GLU A 115 -23.61 8.36 -15.85
CA GLU A 115 -23.50 6.93 -15.63
C GLU A 115 -22.18 6.64 -14.93
N VAL A 116 -22.19 5.69 -13.99
CA VAL A 116 -21.00 5.19 -13.30
C VAL A 116 -20.53 3.88 -13.93
N LEU A 117 -19.24 3.74 -14.12
CA LEU A 117 -18.61 2.53 -14.62
C LEU A 117 -18.60 1.49 -13.51
N VAL A 118 -19.18 0.31 -13.77
CA VAL A 118 -19.34 -0.73 -12.76
C VAL A 118 -18.95 -2.10 -13.30
N VAL A 119 -18.44 -2.93 -12.38
CA VAL A 119 -18.01 -4.29 -12.68
C VAL A 119 -18.64 -5.32 -11.73
N CYS A 120 -18.83 -6.55 -12.23
CA CYS A 120 -19.04 -7.73 -11.41
C CYS A 120 -17.82 -8.64 -11.55
N GLU A 121 -17.20 -9.01 -10.47
CA GLU A 121 -16.09 -9.97 -10.47
C GLU A 121 -16.56 -11.41 -10.72
N ARG A 122 -15.70 -12.22 -11.36
CA ARG A 122 -15.95 -13.66 -11.57
C ARG A 122 -15.90 -14.45 -10.26
N PHE A 123 -15.02 -14.07 -9.37
CA PHE A 123 -14.72 -14.79 -8.11
C PHE A 123 -15.15 -13.99 -6.89
N SER A 124 -16.27 -13.26 -7.01
CA SER A 124 -16.80 -12.48 -5.90
C SER A 124 -17.38 -13.36 -4.79
N LEU A 125 -17.14 -13.00 -3.52
CA LEU A 125 -17.78 -13.62 -2.37
C LEU A 125 -19.31 -13.43 -2.38
N ILE A 126 -19.79 -12.33 -2.97
CA ILE A 126 -21.21 -12.03 -3.15
C ILE A 126 -21.53 -12.12 -4.65
N PRO A 127 -22.18 -13.19 -5.09
CA PRO A 127 -22.50 -13.39 -6.51
C PRO A 127 -23.30 -12.22 -7.10
N ASN A 128 -22.95 -11.83 -8.33
CA ASN A 128 -23.61 -10.73 -9.08
C ASN A 128 -23.58 -9.36 -8.38
N SER A 129 -22.68 -9.16 -7.43
CA SER A 129 -22.49 -7.84 -6.79
C SER A 129 -21.83 -6.87 -7.76
N TRP A 130 -22.47 -5.72 -7.96
CA TRP A 130 -21.91 -4.59 -8.69
C TRP A 130 -21.05 -3.73 -7.78
N LYS A 131 -19.87 -3.41 -8.24
CA LYS A 131 -18.92 -2.56 -7.51
C LYS A 131 -18.18 -1.61 -8.45
N LEU A 132 -17.46 -0.66 -7.90
CA LEU A 132 -16.49 0.14 -8.63
C LEU A 132 -15.31 -0.75 -9.04
N PRO A 133 -14.72 -0.56 -10.24
CA PRO A 133 -13.46 -1.20 -10.60
C PRO A 133 -12.36 -0.82 -9.63
N GLY A 134 -11.45 -1.75 -9.33
CA GLY A 134 -10.36 -1.49 -8.40
C GLY A 134 -9.77 -2.73 -7.75
N GLY A 135 -8.58 -2.56 -7.18
CA GLY A 135 -7.78 -3.61 -6.57
C GLY A 135 -6.79 -3.06 -5.56
N TYR A 136 -5.60 -3.64 -5.48
CA TYR A 136 -4.56 -3.20 -4.55
C TYR A 136 -3.49 -2.36 -5.24
N ALA A 137 -3.03 -1.31 -4.54
CA ALA A 137 -1.86 -0.57 -4.97
C ALA A 137 -0.60 -1.46 -4.91
N GLU A 138 0.23 -1.38 -5.94
CA GLU A 138 1.51 -2.07 -5.99
C GLU A 138 2.58 -1.38 -5.12
N PRO A 139 3.67 -2.09 -4.73
CA PRO A 139 4.77 -1.46 -4.02
C PRO A 139 5.33 -0.25 -4.78
N HIS A 140 5.41 0.89 -4.09
CA HIS A 140 5.89 2.19 -4.63
C HIS A 140 4.94 2.89 -5.61
N GLU A 141 3.72 2.41 -5.76
CA GLU A 141 2.69 3.04 -6.59
C GLU A 141 1.88 4.07 -5.78
N ASN A 142 1.55 5.21 -6.39
CA ASN A 142 0.67 6.20 -5.76
C ASN A 142 -0.80 5.77 -5.87
N ILE A 143 -1.62 6.19 -4.92
CA ILE A 143 -3.06 5.86 -4.86
C ILE A 143 -3.80 6.20 -6.16
N ILE A 144 -3.49 7.35 -6.77
CA ILE A 144 -4.17 7.80 -8.00
C ILE A 144 -3.74 6.94 -9.19
N ASP A 145 -2.43 6.67 -9.30
CA ASP A 145 -1.89 5.87 -10.40
C ASP A 145 -2.44 4.44 -10.33
N ALA A 146 -2.51 3.86 -9.12
CA ALA A 146 -3.13 2.57 -8.88
C ALA A 146 -4.61 2.54 -9.31
N ALA A 147 -5.40 3.55 -8.94
CA ALA A 147 -6.82 3.60 -9.31
C ALA A 147 -7.01 3.71 -10.84
N ILE A 148 -6.18 4.51 -11.51
CA ILE A 148 -6.21 4.64 -12.99
C ILE A 148 -5.79 3.33 -13.66
N ARG A 149 -4.74 2.67 -13.15
CA ARG A 149 -4.27 1.37 -13.66
C ARG A 149 -5.35 0.30 -13.54
N GLU A 150 -5.95 0.14 -12.35
CA GLU A 150 -6.99 -0.86 -12.09
C GLU A 150 -8.22 -0.65 -13.00
N VAL A 151 -8.69 0.60 -13.15
CA VAL A 151 -9.78 0.91 -14.08
C VAL A 151 -9.42 0.49 -15.50
N ARG A 152 -8.22 0.82 -15.97
CA ARG A 152 -7.78 0.46 -17.32
C ARG A 152 -7.66 -1.06 -17.50
N GLU A 153 -7.10 -1.78 -16.53
CA GLU A 153 -6.89 -3.22 -16.60
C GLU A 153 -8.20 -4.00 -16.57
N GLU A 154 -9.15 -3.61 -15.73
CA GLU A 154 -10.44 -4.28 -15.60
C GLU A 154 -11.43 -3.91 -16.71
N THR A 155 -11.39 -2.68 -17.22
CA THR A 155 -12.45 -2.12 -18.07
C THR A 155 -12.00 -1.61 -19.45
N GLY A 156 -10.69 -1.41 -19.66
CA GLY A 156 -10.13 -0.82 -20.88
C GLY A 156 -10.27 0.70 -20.96
N ILE A 157 -10.90 1.36 -19.97
CA ILE A 157 -11.14 2.80 -19.99
C ILE A 157 -9.90 3.56 -19.51
N GLU A 158 -9.41 4.47 -20.35
CA GLU A 158 -8.39 5.44 -19.96
C GLU A 158 -9.05 6.59 -19.19
N CYS A 159 -8.42 6.98 -18.09
CA CYS A 159 -8.98 7.98 -17.18
C CYS A 159 -7.98 9.07 -16.80
N GLU A 160 -8.49 10.20 -16.32
CA GLU A 160 -7.71 11.20 -15.62
C GLU A 160 -8.27 11.45 -14.21
N PHE A 161 -7.39 11.89 -13.33
CA PHE A 161 -7.72 12.19 -11.94
C PHE A 161 -8.61 13.41 -11.81
N ASN A 162 -9.66 13.29 -11.00
CA ASN A 162 -10.54 14.39 -10.63
C ASN A 162 -10.39 14.76 -9.15
N THR A 163 -10.74 13.85 -8.24
CA THR A 163 -10.69 14.09 -6.80
C THR A 163 -10.66 12.77 -6.03
N VAL A 164 -10.12 12.76 -4.82
CA VAL A 164 -10.33 11.65 -3.89
C VAL A 164 -11.70 11.82 -3.22
N ILE A 165 -12.43 10.73 -3.06
CA ILE A 165 -13.79 10.75 -2.51
C ILE A 165 -13.80 10.33 -1.06
N SER A 166 -13.20 9.20 -0.73
CA SER A 166 -13.35 8.58 0.58
C SER A 166 -12.21 7.64 0.89
N LEU A 167 -12.00 7.42 2.18
CA LEU A 167 -11.13 6.39 2.73
C LEU A 167 -11.97 5.51 3.65
N ARG A 168 -11.97 4.20 3.41
CA ARG A 168 -12.54 3.21 4.32
C ARG A 168 -11.40 2.46 5.01
N HIS A 169 -11.42 2.38 6.33
CA HIS A 169 -10.49 1.54 7.09
C HIS A 169 -11.25 0.37 7.71
N SER A 170 -10.81 -0.83 7.45
CA SER A 170 -11.40 -2.07 7.99
C SER A 170 -10.32 -3.03 8.51
N HIS A 171 -10.73 -4.02 9.30
CA HIS A 171 -9.84 -4.97 9.95
C HIS A 171 -10.26 -6.41 9.63
N GLY A 172 -9.32 -7.36 9.79
CA GLY A 172 -9.59 -8.78 9.57
C GLY A 172 -9.77 -9.16 8.10
N GLY A 173 -9.10 -8.44 7.20
CA GLY A 173 -9.06 -8.76 5.77
C GLY A 173 -8.13 -9.91 5.41
N ILE A 174 -7.66 -9.93 4.18
CA ILE A 174 -6.76 -10.97 3.64
C ILE A 174 -5.50 -11.06 4.50
N PHE A 175 -5.07 -12.29 4.80
CA PHE A 175 -3.93 -12.60 5.69
C PHE A 175 -4.04 -12.02 7.11
N GLY A 176 -5.26 -11.69 7.58
CA GLY A 176 -5.46 -11.06 8.87
C GLY A 176 -5.05 -9.58 8.92
N CYS A 177 -4.73 -8.99 7.78
CA CYS A 177 -4.33 -7.59 7.69
C CYS A 177 -5.51 -6.64 7.86
N SER A 178 -5.22 -5.41 8.26
CA SER A 178 -6.14 -4.28 8.07
C SER A 178 -6.16 -3.88 6.59
N ASP A 179 -7.19 -3.15 6.18
CA ASP A 179 -7.38 -2.69 4.81
C ASP A 179 -7.77 -1.21 4.82
N ILE A 180 -7.03 -0.39 4.08
CA ILE A 180 -7.41 0.99 3.75
C ILE A 180 -7.81 0.99 2.29
N TYR A 181 -9.09 1.26 2.02
CA TYR A 181 -9.63 1.36 0.67
C TYR A 181 -9.91 2.81 0.32
N CYS A 182 -9.20 3.32 -0.69
CA CYS A 182 -9.27 4.70 -1.14
C CYS A 182 -10.09 4.79 -2.43
N VAL A 183 -11.18 5.55 -2.43
CA VAL A 183 -12.01 5.78 -3.62
C VAL A 183 -11.61 7.08 -4.29
N VAL A 184 -11.26 6.98 -5.57
CA VAL A 184 -10.80 8.07 -6.41
C VAL A 184 -11.81 8.32 -7.53
N ALA A 185 -12.35 9.53 -7.62
CA ALA A 185 -13.17 9.93 -8.76
C ALA A 185 -12.27 10.25 -9.96
N LEU A 186 -12.65 9.68 -11.10
CA LEU A 186 -11.92 9.75 -12.35
C LEU A 186 -12.87 10.22 -13.46
N SER A 187 -12.32 10.95 -14.42
CA SER A 187 -13.02 11.34 -15.65
C SER A 187 -12.55 10.45 -16.82
N PRO A 188 -13.45 9.81 -17.57
CA PRO A 188 -13.06 8.95 -18.69
C PRO A 188 -12.50 9.78 -19.85
N LYS A 189 -11.44 9.26 -20.49
CA LYS A 189 -10.84 9.79 -21.74
C LYS A 189 -11.15 8.94 -22.96
N SER A 190 -11.68 7.75 -22.74
CA SER A 190 -12.11 6.82 -23.77
C SER A 190 -13.49 6.26 -23.46
N SER A 191 -14.16 5.66 -24.45
CA SER A 191 -15.50 5.09 -24.28
C SER A 191 -15.54 3.57 -24.53
N ASP A 192 -14.47 3.00 -25.08
CA ASP A 192 -14.45 1.60 -25.52
C ASP A 192 -14.26 0.65 -24.35
N LEU A 193 -15.37 0.02 -23.94
CA LEU A 193 -15.34 -1.00 -22.87
C LEU A 193 -14.65 -2.27 -23.36
N ARG A 194 -13.60 -2.67 -22.65
CA ARG A 194 -12.88 -3.94 -22.85
C ARG A 194 -12.68 -4.65 -21.53
N ARG A 195 -13.58 -5.60 -21.29
CA ARG A 195 -13.58 -6.38 -20.06
C ARG A 195 -12.34 -7.26 -19.90
N CYS A 196 -11.72 -7.26 -18.73
CA CYS A 196 -10.73 -8.27 -18.36
C CYS A 196 -11.41 -9.64 -18.22
N GLU A 197 -11.19 -10.53 -19.19
CA GLU A 197 -11.84 -11.86 -19.22
C GLU A 197 -11.44 -12.77 -18.05
N ARG A 198 -10.31 -12.52 -17.40
CA ARG A 198 -9.83 -13.33 -16.27
C ARG A 198 -10.56 -12.99 -14.97
N GLU A 199 -10.86 -11.73 -14.74
CA GLU A 199 -11.29 -11.21 -13.44
C GLU A 199 -12.74 -10.73 -13.44
N ILE A 200 -13.21 -10.18 -14.57
CA ILE A 200 -14.51 -9.51 -14.66
C ILE A 200 -15.52 -10.38 -15.38
N ALA A 201 -16.65 -10.62 -14.75
CA ALA A 201 -17.79 -11.33 -15.34
C ALA A 201 -18.70 -10.40 -16.15
N LYS A 202 -18.97 -9.18 -15.61
CA LYS A 202 -19.84 -8.18 -16.24
C LYS A 202 -19.20 -6.80 -16.10
N LEU A 203 -19.42 -5.96 -17.11
CA LEU A 203 -18.91 -4.59 -17.18
C LEU A 203 -19.95 -3.74 -17.91
N GLU A 204 -20.36 -2.61 -17.33
CA GLU A 204 -21.29 -1.69 -17.97
C GLU A 204 -21.20 -0.26 -17.41
N TRP A 205 -21.76 0.68 -18.15
CA TRP A 205 -22.13 2.00 -17.67
C TRP A 205 -23.53 1.91 -17.09
N MET A 206 -23.70 2.22 -15.80
CA MET A 206 -24.97 2.17 -15.10
C MET A 206 -25.38 3.60 -14.69
N PRO A 207 -26.63 4.04 -15.00
CA PRO A 207 -27.12 5.33 -14.51
C PRO A 207 -26.94 5.45 -12.99
N ILE A 208 -26.44 6.59 -12.51
CA ILE A 208 -26.22 6.80 -11.07
C ILE A 208 -27.49 6.56 -10.25
N SER A 209 -28.66 6.99 -10.75
CA SER A 209 -29.95 6.76 -10.10
C SER A 209 -30.26 5.26 -9.93
N GLU A 210 -29.99 4.44 -10.95
CA GLU A 210 -30.13 3.01 -10.90
C GLU A 210 -29.14 2.38 -9.92
N TYR A 211 -27.86 2.77 -9.99
CA TYR A 211 -26.82 2.27 -9.09
C TYR A 211 -27.15 2.47 -7.62
N LEU A 212 -27.70 3.62 -7.27
CA LEU A 212 -28.07 3.94 -5.89
C LEU A 212 -29.22 3.09 -5.34
N GLU A 213 -30.08 2.54 -6.21
CA GLU A 213 -31.22 1.71 -5.83
C GLU A 213 -31.04 0.24 -6.15
N HIS A 214 -30.01 -0.13 -6.93
CA HIS A 214 -29.81 -1.47 -7.45
C HIS A 214 -29.62 -2.51 -6.32
N PRO A 215 -30.39 -3.61 -6.26
CA PRO A 215 -30.39 -4.56 -5.14
C PRO A 215 -29.01 -5.24 -4.91
N ASN A 216 -28.21 -5.40 -5.96
CA ASN A 216 -26.92 -6.05 -5.90
C ASN A 216 -25.74 -5.04 -5.74
N VAL A 217 -26.01 -3.81 -5.33
CA VAL A 217 -24.98 -2.82 -4.93
C VAL A 217 -24.94 -2.74 -3.42
N HIS A 218 -23.78 -2.95 -2.83
CA HIS A 218 -23.60 -2.86 -1.39
C HIS A 218 -23.72 -1.40 -0.90
N GLU A 219 -24.28 -1.19 0.29
CA GLU A 219 -24.51 0.15 0.85
C GLU A 219 -23.24 1.00 0.93
N THR A 220 -22.10 0.42 1.24
CA THR A 220 -20.82 1.14 1.25
C THR A 220 -20.49 1.73 -0.13
N ASN A 221 -20.75 0.99 -1.21
CA ASN A 221 -20.51 1.45 -2.57
C ASN A 221 -21.48 2.58 -2.97
N ARG A 222 -22.76 2.51 -2.55
CA ARG A 222 -23.71 3.60 -2.70
C ARG A 222 -23.25 4.85 -1.94
N HIS A 223 -22.72 4.67 -0.74
CA HIS A 223 -22.20 5.77 0.07
C HIS A 223 -21.08 6.53 -0.65
N PHE A 224 -20.15 5.84 -1.33
CA PHE A 224 -19.10 6.50 -2.12
C PHE A 224 -19.68 7.40 -3.23
N VAL A 225 -20.70 6.92 -3.93
CA VAL A 225 -21.35 7.70 -4.98
C VAL A 225 -22.11 8.90 -4.39
N ARG A 226 -22.77 8.74 -3.23
CA ARG A 226 -23.42 9.86 -2.54
C ARG A 226 -22.41 10.93 -2.10
N CYS A 227 -21.25 10.52 -1.57
CA CYS A 227 -20.16 11.46 -1.25
C CYS A 227 -19.66 12.21 -2.47
N TYR A 228 -19.50 11.52 -3.61
CA TYR A 228 -19.11 12.16 -4.87
C TYR A 228 -20.11 13.23 -5.31
N LEU A 229 -21.40 12.94 -5.26
CA LEU A 229 -22.46 13.89 -5.61
C LEU A 229 -22.47 15.10 -4.67
N ASP A 230 -22.36 14.89 -3.36
CA ASP A 230 -22.28 15.95 -2.36
C ASP A 230 -21.06 16.85 -2.57
N TYR A 231 -19.89 16.27 -2.82
CA TYR A 231 -18.66 17.04 -3.05
C TYR A 231 -18.72 17.84 -4.36
N LYS A 232 -19.30 17.26 -5.40
CA LYS A 232 -19.54 17.94 -6.68
C LYS A 232 -20.46 19.15 -6.49
N ASP A 233 -21.56 18.99 -5.75
CA ASP A 233 -22.54 20.05 -5.46
C ASP A 233 -21.92 21.19 -4.61
N ARG A 234 -21.14 20.85 -3.60
CA ARG A 234 -20.49 21.82 -2.71
C ARG A 234 -19.21 22.44 -3.28
N GLY A 235 -18.74 22.00 -4.43
CA GLY A 235 -17.48 22.46 -4.99
C GLY A 235 -16.27 22.10 -4.11
N ILE A 236 -16.29 20.93 -3.46
CA ILE A 236 -15.17 20.42 -2.65
C ILE A 236 -14.30 19.52 -3.52
N ARG A 237 -12.99 19.72 -3.45
CA ARG A 237 -12.02 18.84 -4.11
C ARG A 237 -10.95 18.39 -3.12
N PHE A 238 -10.73 17.09 -3.04
CA PHE A 238 -9.64 16.48 -2.31
C PHE A 238 -8.57 16.07 -3.32
N THR A 239 -7.54 16.89 -3.41
CA THR A 239 -6.50 16.82 -4.44
C THR A 239 -5.20 16.23 -3.90
N CYS A 240 -4.22 16.05 -4.78
CA CYS A 240 -2.86 15.71 -4.37
C CYS A 240 -1.83 16.63 -5.01
N GLU A 241 -0.69 16.71 -4.35
CA GLU A 241 0.48 17.43 -4.83
C GLU A 241 1.73 16.58 -4.60
N MET A 242 2.51 16.43 -5.66
CA MET A 242 3.80 15.73 -5.57
C MET A 242 4.83 16.63 -4.93
N GLY A 243 5.53 16.10 -3.95
CA GLY A 243 6.62 16.79 -3.27
C GLY A 243 7.87 15.93 -3.16
N LYS A 244 8.97 16.57 -2.80
CA LYS A 244 10.24 15.91 -2.53
C LYS A 244 10.80 16.35 -1.19
N HIS A 245 11.05 15.40 -0.29
CA HIS A 245 11.63 15.72 1.01
C HIS A 245 13.05 16.25 0.84
N GLN A 246 13.30 17.48 1.30
CA GLN A 246 14.54 18.20 1.03
C GLN A 246 15.80 17.49 1.52
N VAL A 247 15.75 16.86 2.70
CA VAL A 247 16.87 16.16 3.30
C VAL A 247 16.99 14.72 2.81
N LEU A 248 15.88 13.95 2.87
CA LEU A 248 15.88 12.53 2.52
C LEU A 248 15.87 12.26 1.01
N LYS A 249 15.59 13.30 0.20
CA LYS A 249 15.46 13.22 -1.27
C LYS A 249 14.41 12.21 -1.75
N LYS A 250 13.50 11.78 -0.87
CA LYS A 250 12.39 10.88 -1.19
C LYS A 250 11.21 11.68 -1.71
N GLU A 251 10.57 11.16 -2.74
CA GLU A 251 9.33 11.69 -3.28
C GLU A 251 8.14 11.25 -2.43
N TYR A 252 7.11 12.08 -2.36
CA TYR A 252 5.85 11.80 -1.67
C TYR A 252 4.69 12.47 -2.41
N CYS A 253 3.49 11.96 -2.23
CA CYS A 253 2.25 12.58 -2.65
C CYS A 253 1.49 13.06 -1.41
N LEU A 254 1.21 14.36 -1.35
CA LEU A 254 0.43 14.97 -0.27
C LEU A 254 -1.02 15.13 -0.71
N TYR A 255 -1.93 14.50 0.02
CA TYR A 255 -3.37 14.58 -0.22
C TYR A 255 -4.00 15.59 0.73
N TYR A 256 -4.78 16.54 0.19
CA TYR A 256 -5.41 17.58 1.01
C TYR A 256 -6.68 18.15 0.35
N MET A 257 -7.54 18.74 1.18
CA MET A 257 -8.77 19.38 0.71
C MET A 257 -8.47 20.78 0.18
N LYS A 258 -8.98 21.08 -1.02
CA LYS A 258 -8.89 22.41 -1.62
C LYS A 258 -10.30 22.88 -1.97
N PRO A 259 -10.77 24.03 -1.41
CA PRO A 259 -12.02 24.63 -1.85
C PRO A 259 -11.90 25.05 -3.32
N LEU A 260 -12.90 24.77 -4.12
CA LEU A 260 -13.01 25.37 -5.45
C LEU A 260 -13.43 26.83 -5.22
N HIS A 261 -12.51 27.76 -5.43
CA HIS A 261 -12.84 29.19 -5.37
C HIS A 261 -13.88 29.52 -6.43
N LYS A 262 -15.06 30.02 -6.01
CA LYS A 262 -16.06 30.58 -6.91
C LYS A 262 -15.64 31.93 -7.54
N ASP A 263 -14.39 32.38 -7.27
CA ASP A 263 -13.97 33.77 -7.51
C ASP A 263 -13.09 34.00 -8.74
N GLN A 264 -13.00 33.06 -9.67
CA GLN A 264 -12.25 33.31 -10.93
C GLN A 264 -13.13 33.81 -12.08
N GLU A 265 -14.46 33.88 -11.95
CA GLU A 265 -15.36 34.45 -12.97
C GLU A 265 -15.63 35.97 -12.81
N ALA A 266 -15.22 36.56 -11.69
CA ALA A 266 -15.51 37.99 -11.41
C ALA A 266 -14.43 38.96 -11.90
N LEU A 267 -13.30 38.49 -12.45
CA LEU A 267 -12.19 39.37 -12.85
C LEU A 267 -12.05 39.61 -14.35
N THR A 268 -13.03 39.18 -15.15
CA THR A 268 -13.03 39.41 -16.61
C THR A 268 -14.18 40.27 -17.12
N GLN A 269 -14.66 41.23 -16.33
CA GLN A 269 -15.46 42.30 -16.91
C GLN A 269 -14.54 43.48 -17.26
N PRO A 270 -14.44 43.88 -18.54
CA PRO A 270 -13.73 45.12 -18.90
C PRO A 270 -14.47 46.32 -18.31
N LYS A 271 -13.74 47.14 -17.56
CA LYS A 271 -14.24 48.48 -17.18
C LYS A 271 -14.45 49.27 -18.45
N THR A 272 -15.70 49.41 -18.87
CA THR A 272 -16.10 50.42 -19.84
C THR A 272 -16.17 51.75 -19.12
N SER A 273 -15.26 52.63 -19.39
CA SER A 273 -15.33 54.07 -19.17
C SER A 273 -16.05 54.72 -20.30
#